data_9323be493db7af47210b290722be2292
#
_entry.id   9323be493db7af47210b290722be2292
#
_cell.length_a   1.000
_cell.length_b   1.000
_cell.length_c   1.000
_cell.angle_alpha   90.00
_cell.angle_beta   90.00
_cell.angle_gamma   90.00
#
_symmetry.space_group_name_H-M   'P 1'
#
loop_
_entity.id
_entity.type
_entity.pdbx_description
1 polymer ?
#
loop_
_entity_poly.entity_id
_entity_poly.type
_entity_poly.pdbx_seq_one_letter_code
_entity_poly.pdbx_strand_id
1 'polypeptide(L)'
;MKVAVISDLHLEFEPLELPGGEVLIISGDACESRSLAKDFHSTKLVDWTSQAGREYRHQRFFEVECAKYDHVLYVMGNHEHYHGRFDKTYAELRRCLPDHIQLLEQETVTINDVVFIGGTLWTSMNRGDDMTRWHTKSSMNDFRVITNHYVEKGLYHKLSPEYTEFVHRKTLDYFKHVLDHNRDKTCVIVTHHAPSSVSIAEHYKHDHYMNGAYYSDL
;
A
#
# COMPACT_ATOMS: atom_id res chain seq x y z
N MET A 1 6.67 -10.87 -21.11
CA MET A 1 5.73 -10.33 -20.12
C MET A 1 5.85 -8.81 -20.09
N LYS A 2 4.74 -8.11 -20.25
CA LYS A 2 4.66 -6.64 -20.13
C LYS A 2 4.03 -6.30 -18.78
N VAL A 3 4.65 -5.40 -18.04
CA VAL A 3 4.21 -5.00 -16.71
C VAL A 3 3.86 -3.51 -16.72
N ALA A 4 2.64 -3.17 -16.36
CA ALA A 4 2.23 -1.80 -16.05
C ALA A 4 2.36 -1.58 -14.54
N VAL A 5 2.85 -0.42 -14.13
CA VAL A 5 3.01 -0.06 -12.72
C VAL A 5 2.31 1.28 -12.49
N ILE A 6 1.49 1.33 -11.45
CA ILE A 6 0.79 2.53 -11.00
C ILE A 6 0.91 2.65 -9.48
N SER A 7 0.88 3.87 -8.96
CA SER A 7 0.97 4.17 -7.52
C SER A 7 0.21 5.44 -7.20
N ASP A 8 -0.17 5.63 -5.94
CA ASP A 8 -0.71 6.88 -5.40
C ASP A 8 -1.94 7.40 -6.19
N LEU A 9 -2.86 6.50 -6.48
CA LEU A 9 -4.03 6.79 -7.32
C LEU A 9 -5.05 7.69 -6.62
N HIS A 10 -5.18 7.53 -5.31
CA HIS A 10 -6.15 8.30 -4.52
C HIS A 10 -7.51 8.39 -5.22
N LEU A 11 -8.11 7.23 -5.52
CA LEU A 11 -9.37 7.11 -6.26
C LEU A 11 -10.55 7.84 -5.61
N GLU A 12 -10.39 8.27 -4.36
CA GLU A 12 -11.32 9.19 -3.70
C GLU A 12 -11.41 10.57 -4.37
N PHE A 13 -10.42 10.97 -5.17
CA PHE A 13 -10.41 12.26 -5.87
C PHE A 13 -10.88 12.13 -7.32
N GLU A 14 -10.28 11.23 -8.10
CA GLU A 14 -10.56 11.10 -9.53
C GLU A 14 -10.66 9.64 -9.98
N PRO A 15 -11.53 9.31 -10.96
CA PRO A 15 -11.54 8.00 -11.59
C PRO A 15 -10.33 7.84 -12.51
N LEU A 16 -9.84 6.61 -12.67
CA LEU A 16 -8.78 6.27 -13.61
C LEU A 16 -9.28 5.19 -14.57
N GLU A 17 -8.99 5.36 -15.87
CA GLU A 17 -9.19 4.34 -16.90
C GLU A 17 -7.84 3.75 -17.32
N LEU A 18 -7.81 2.43 -17.49
CA LEU A 18 -6.59 1.71 -17.82
C LEU A 18 -6.68 1.08 -19.22
N PRO A 19 -5.56 0.98 -19.94
CA PRO A 19 -5.52 0.40 -21.28
C PRO A 19 -5.69 -1.14 -21.31
N GLY A 20 -5.39 -1.82 -20.19
CA GLY A 20 -5.30 -3.28 -20.12
C GLY A 20 -3.94 -3.82 -20.50
N GLY A 21 -3.71 -5.12 -20.24
CA GLY A 21 -2.41 -5.76 -20.52
C GLY A 21 -2.20 -7.09 -19.80
N GLU A 22 -0.95 -7.55 -19.73
CA GLU A 22 -0.61 -8.83 -19.09
C GLU A 22 -0.58 -8.70 -17.56
N VAL A 23 0.24 -7.81 -17.00
CA VAL A 23 0.41 -7.65 -15.56
C VAL A 23 0.23 -6.20 -15.16
N LEU A 24 -0.61 -5.94 -14.17
CA LEU A 24 -0.73 -4.67 -13.49
C LEU A 24 -0.16 -4.78 -12.07
N ILE A 25 0.70 -3.85 -11.70
CA ILE A 25 1.16 -3.65 -10.32
C ILE A 25 0.58 -2.36 -9.79
N ILE A 26 -0.13 -2.43 -8.66
CA ILE A 26 -0.63 -1.30 -7.90
C ILE A 26 0.26 -1.17 -6.65
N SER A 27 1.12 -0.15 -6.63
CA SER A 27 2.13 0.05 -5.58
C SER A 27 1.64 0.94 -4.44
N GLY A 28 0.42 0.69 -3.95
CA GLY A 28 -0.14 1.36 -2.77
C GLY A 28 -0.86 2.67 -3.06
N ASP A 29 -1.53 3.16 -2.03
CA ASP A 29 -2.30 4.40 -2.01
C ASP A 29 -3.33 4.49 -3.14
N ALA A 30 -4.01 3.37 -3.41
CA ALA A 30 -5.11 3.34 -4.37
C ALA A 30 -6.39 3.92 -3.77
N CYS A 31 -6.70 3.59 -2.52
CA CYS A 31 -7.90 4.07 -1.82
C CYS A 31 -7.83 3.85 -0.31
N GLU A 32 -8.71 4.51 0.44
CA GLU A 32 -8.97 4.13 1.84
C GLU A 32 -9.80 2.83 1.89
N SER A 33 -9.36 1.81 2.64
CA SER A 33 -10.06 0.52 2.74
C SER A 33 -11.50 0.65 3.25
N ARG A 34 -11.77 1.63 4.11
CA ARG A 34 -13.12 1.92 4.62
C ARG A 34 -14.11 2.39 3.57
N SER A 35 -13.63 2.97 2.48
CA SER A 35 -14.48 3.48 1.39
C SER A 35 -14.91 2.39 0.41
N LEU A 36 -14.33 1.19 0.49
CA LEU A 36 -14.78 0.04 -0.29
C LEU A 36 -16.11 -0.49 0.26
N ALA A 37 -17.19 -0.28 -0.51
CA ALA A 37 -18.51 -0.76 -0.14
C ALA A 37 -18.58 -2.29 -0.13
N LYS A 38 -19.29 -2.85 0.89
CA LYS A 38 -19.51 -4.30 0.98
C LYS A 38 -20.54 -4.81 -0.03
N ASP A 39 -21.51 -3.97 -0.39
CA ASP A 39 -22.63 -4.34 -1.25
C ASP A 39 -22.92 -3.20 -2.22
N PHE A 40 -22.46 -3.34 -3.45
CA PHE A 40 -22.73 -2.37 -4.48
C PHE A 40 -23.70 -2.93 -5.52
N HIS A 41 -24.97 -2.56 -5.43
CA HIS A 41 -26.00 -2.85 -6.43
C HIS A 41 -26.88 -1.64 -6.73
N SER A 42 -26.30 -0.45 -6.82
CA SER A 42 -27.07 0.75 -7.13
C SER A 42 -26.93 1.16 -8.59
N THR A 43 -28.02 1.12 -9.34
CA THR A 43 -28.13 1.67 -10.70
C THR A 43 -28.49 3.16 -10.71
N LYS A 44 -28.47 3.84 -9.56
CA LYS A 44 -28.81 5.25 -9.45
C LYS A 44 -27.69 6.14 -9.94
N LEU A 45 -28.05 7.27 -10.53
CA LEU A 45 -27.12 8.37 -10.80
C LEU A 45 -26.40 8.74 -9.49
N VAL A 46 -25.08 8.59 -9.49
CA VAL A 46 -24.25 8.78 -8.31
C VAL A 46 -23.63 10.18 -8.37
N ASP A 47 -23.83 10.95 -7.33
CA ASP A 47 -23.07 12.18 -7.12
C ASP A 47 -21.62 11.82 -6.78
N TRP A 48 -20.70 12.08 -7.70
CA TRP A 48 -19.29 11.75 -7.60
C TRP A 48 -18.57 12.42 -6.44
N THR A 49 -19.14 13.49 -5.88
CA THR A 49 -18.58 14.19 -4.71
C THR A 49 -19.05 13.58 -3.38
N SER A 50 -20.10 12.76 -3.44
CA SER A 50 -20.66 12.08 -2.28
C SER A 50 -19.84 10.87 -1.85
N GLN A 51 -20.10 10.37 -0.63
CA GLN A 51 -19.53 9.10 -0.15
C GLN A 51 -19.85 7.95 -1.10
N ALA A 52 -21.10 7.83 -1.54
CA ALA A 52 -21.51 6.81 -2.50
C ALA A 52 -20.80 6.93 -3.85
N GLY A 53 -20.52 8.15 -4.31
CA GLY A 53 -19.75 8.38 -5.52
C GLY A 53 -18.30 7.88 -5.42
N ARG A 54 -17.66 8.09 -4.27
CA ARG A 54 -16.32 7.56 -4.01
C ARG A 54 -16.29 6.04 -4.01
N GLU A 55 -17.23 5.41 -3.32
CA GLU A 55 -17.36 3.95 -3.29
C GLU A 55 -17.55 3.37 -4.68
N TYR A 56 -18.40 4.02 -5.53
CA TYR A 56 -18.56 3.60 -6.92
C TYR A 56 -17.25 3.68 -7.72
N ARG A 57 -16.45 4.74 -7.57
CA ARG A 57 -15.18 4.89 -8.29
C ARG A 57 -14.19 3.78 -7.93
N HIS A 58 -14.06 3.46 -6.66
CA HIS A 58 -13.21 2.38 -6.19
C HIS A 58 -13.65 1.05 -6.78
N GLN A 59 -14.94 0.74 -6.67
CA GLN A 59 -15.49 -0.51 -7.19
C GLN A 59 -15.32 -0.63 -8.69
N ARG A 60 -15.68 0.42 -9.46
CA ARG A 60 -15.47 0.43 -10.91
C ARG A 60 -14.01 0.17 -11.26
N PHE A 61 -13.07 0.79 -10.56
CA PHE A 61 -11.65 0.58 -10.81
C PHE A 61 -11.26 -0.87 -10.60
N PHE A 62 -11.59 -1.45 -9.46
CA PHE A 62 -11.18 -2.82 -9.15
C PHE A 62 -11.95 -3.87 -9.96
N GLU A 63 -13.25 -3.69 -10.23
CA GLU A 63 -14.05 -4.67 -10.96
C GLU A 63 -13.94 -4.54 -12.49
N VAL A 64 -13.71 -3.34 -13.02
CA VAL A 64 -13.76 -3.09 -14.47
C VAL A 64 -12.38 -2.78 -15.02
N GLU A 65 -11.68 -1.82 -14.44
CA GLU A 65 -10.39 -1.39 -14.98
C GLU A 65 -9.31 -2.44 -14.74
N CYS A 66 -9.24 -2.99 -13.53
CA CYS A 66 -8.30 -4.06 -13.19
C CYS A 66 -8.58 -5.35 -13.96
N ALA A 67 -9.84 -5.67 -14.25
CA ALA A 67 -10.21 -6.86 -15.02
C ALA A 67 -9.74 -6.85 -16.50
N LYS A 68 -9.19 -5.73 -16.97
CA LYS A 68 -8.54 -5.64 -18.29
C LYS A 68 -7.14 -6.27 -18.33
N TYR A 69 -6.63 -6.75 -17.17
CA TYR A 69 -5.31 -7.38 -17.06
C TYR A 69 -5.44 -8.85 -16.71
N ASP A 70 -4.50 -9.67 -17.23
CA ASP A 70 -4.46 -11.11 -16.94
C ASP A 70 -4.08 -11.37 -15.47
N HIS A 71 -3.21 -10.52 -14.90
CA HIS A 71 -2.75 -10.57 -13.52
C HIS A 71 -2.74 -9.18 -12.89
N VAL A 72 -3.28 -9.06 -11.68
CA VAL A 72 -3.25 -7.81 -10.92
C VAL A 72 -2.61 -8.07 -9.56
N LEU A 73 -1.49 -7.40 -9.29
CA LEU A 73 -0.75 -7.45 -8.03
C LEU A 73 -0.95 -6.13 -7.30
N TYR A 74 -1.41 -6.18 -6.07
CA TYR A 74 -1.67 -5.00 -5.28
C TYR A 74 -0.90 -5.06 -3.96
N VAL A 75 -0.11 -4.03 -3.68
CA VAL A 75 0.56 -3.78 -2.40
C VAL A 75 -0.12 -2.60 -1.73
N MET A 76 -0.41 -2.69 -0.45
CA MET A 76 -0.96 -1.55 0.30
C MET A 76 0.06 -0.42 0.44
N GLY A 77 -0.41 0.82 0.47
CA GLY A 77 0.33 1.97 0.99
C GLY A 77 -0.13 2.36 2.39
N ASN A 78 0.14 3.59 2.81
CA ASN A 78 -0.32 4.10 4.09
C ASN A 78 -1.79 4.55 4.05
N HIS A 79 -2.28 5.05 2.90
CA HIS A 79 -3.67 5.51 2.75
C HIS A 79 -4.71 4.40 2.88
N GLU A 80 -4.40 3.15 2.52
CA GLU A 80 -5.29 2.03 2.74
C GLU A 80 -5.70 1.88 4.20
N HIS A 81 -4.85 2.30 5.13
CA HIS A 81 -5.11 2.24 6.57
C HIS A 81 -5.86 3.46 7.14
N TYR A 82 -6.03 4.53 6.33
CA TYR A 82 -6.61 5.78 6.83
C TYR A 82 -8.01 5.60 7.39
N HIS A 83 -8.26 6.26 8.52
CA HIS A 83 -9.51 6.21 9.30
C HIS A 83 -9.92 4.79 9.73
N GLY A 84 -9.04 3.80 9.52
CA GLY A 84 -9.21 2.40 9.84
C GLY A 84 -8.31 1.94 10.98
N ARG A 85 -8.23 0.60 11.07
CA ARG A 85 -7.37 -0.10 12.02
C ARG A 85 -6.26 -0.81 11.24
N PHE A 86 -5.01 -0.49 11.57
CA PHE A 86 -3.84 -1.08 10.93
C PHE A 86 -3.90 -2.61 10.88
N ASP A 87 -4.24 -3.24 11.99
CA ASP A 87 -4.33 -4.70 12.14
C ASP A 87 -5.51 -5.34 11.39
N LYS A 88 -6.43 -4.56 10.82
CA LYS A 88 -7.63 -5.05 10.13
C LYS A 88 -7.65 -4.74 8.63
N THR A 89 -6.91 -3.74 8.20
CA THR A 89 -6.95 -3.23 6.82
C THR A 89 -6.74 -4.33 5.77
N TYR A 90 -5.74 -5.18 5.95
CA TYR A 90 -5.49 -6.29 5.02
C TYR A 90 -6.72 -7.20 4.86
N ALA A 91 -7.31 -7.64 5.97
CA ALA A 91 -8.47 -8.52 5.94
C ALA A 91 -9.73 -7.82 5.39
N GLU A 92 -9.87 -6.52 5.61
CA GLU A 92 -10.96 -5.71 5.06
C GLU A 92 -10.83 -5.57 3.54
N LEU A 93 -9.65 -5.23 3.03
CA LEU A 93 -9.37 -5.15 1.60
C LEU A 93 -9.59 -6.52 0.93
N ARG A 94 -9.02 -7.58 1.49
CA ARG A 94 -9.11 -8.94 0.95
C ARG A 94 -10.56 -9.42 0.78
N ARG A 95 -11.45 -8.97 1.66
CA ARG A 95 -12.89 -9.29 1.59
C ARG A 95 -13.64 -8.47 0.53
N CYS A 96 -13.17 -7.25 0.23
CA CYS A 96 -13.86 -6.33 -0.68
C CYS A 96 -13.31 -6.38 -2.11
N LEU A 97 -12.04 -6.74 -2.27
CA LEU A 97 -11.40 -6.83 -3.59
C LEU A 97 -11.90 -8.05 -4.37
N PRO A 98 -12.08 -7.93 -5.70
CA PRO A 98 -12.34 -9.06 -6.58
C PRO A 98 -11.27 -10.14 -6.49
N ASP A 99 -11.65 -11.41 -6.69
CA ASP A 99 -10.75 -12.58 -6.55
C ASP A 99 -9.55 -12.58 -7.50
N HIS A 100 -9.64 -11.89 -8.64
CA HIS A 100 -8.55 -11.78 -9.61
C HIS A 100 -7.44 -10.82 -9.16
N ILE A 101 -7.64 -10.05 -8.09
CA ILE A 101 -6.64 -9.15 -7.52
C ILE A 101 -5.89 -9.84 -6.39
N GLN A 102 -4.58 -9.97 -6.55
CA GLN A 102 -3.69 -10.56 -5.56
C GLN A 102 -3.10 -9.47 -4.68
N LEU A 103 -3.66 -9.34 -3.47
CA LEU A 103 -3.15 -8.42 -2.46
C LEU A 103 -1.92 -9.05 -1.80
N LEU A 104 -0.77 -8.38 -1.89
CA LEU A 104 0.51 -8.87 -1.39
C LEU A 104 0.97 -8.05 -0.17
N GLU A 105 0.97 -8.66 1.00
CA GLU A 105 1.57 -8.07 2.21
C GLU A 105 2.39 -9.14 2.92
N GLN A 106 3.71 -9.12 2.68
CA GLN A 106 4.62 -10.22 3.00
C GLN A 106 4.14 -11.52 2.34
N GLU A 107 3.79 -11.43 1.06
CA GLU A 107 3.34 -12.54 0.22
C GLU A 107 4.07 -12.55 -1.12
N THR A 108 4.06 -13.70 -1.78
CA THR A 108 4.67 -13.91 -3.11
C THR A 108 3.71 -14.56 -4.07
N VAL A 109 3.90 -14.24 -5.35
CA VAL A 109 3.26 -14.93 -6.46
C VAL A 109 4.27 -15.15 -7.59
N THR A 110 4.15 -16.27 -8.29
CA THR A 110 4.98 -16.56 -9.47
C THR A 110 4.13 -16.46 -10.73
N ILE A 111 4.57 -15.62 -11.66
CA ILE A 111 3.94 -15.45 -12.98
C ILE A 111 5.05 -15.66 -14.03
N ASN A 112 4.87 -16.64 -14.94
CA ASN A 112 5.84 -16.94 -16.00
C ASN A 112 7.30 -17.00 -15.51
N ASP A 113 7.56 -17.80 -14.47
CA ASP A 113 8.89 -17.99 -13.85
C ASP A 113 9.51 -16.76 -13.15
N VAL A 114 8.79 -15.65 -13.08
CA VAL A 114 9.19 -14.47 -12.31
C VAL A 114 8.46 -14.49 -10.95
N VAL A 115 9.22 -14.37 -9.88
CA VAL A 115 8.70 -14.31 -8.51
C VAL A 115 8.46 -12.86 -8.11
N PHE A 116 7.22 -12.48 -7.92
CA PHE A 116 6.86 -11.17 -7.38
C PHE A 116 6.71 -11.28 -5.86
N ILE A 117 7.34 -10.37 -5.14
CA ILE A 117 7.40 -10.35 -3.68
C ILE A 117 6.86 -9.01 -3.23
N GLY A 118 5.74 -8.96 -2.51
CA GLY A 118 5.07 -7.71 -2.17
C GLY A 118 5.00 -7.42 -0.69
N GLY A 119 4.99 -6.14 -0.37
CA GLY A 119 4.74 -5.60 0.97
C GLY A 119 4.84 -4.08 0.98
N THR A 120 4.10 -3.43 1.87
CA THR A 120 4.09 -1.96 2.03
C THR A 120 5.49 -1.40 2.25
N LEU A 121 6.36 -2.18 2.85
CA LEU A 121 7.73 -1.89 3.28
C LEU A 121 7.79 -0.98 4.51
N TRP A 122 7.05 0.13 4.55
CA TRP A 122 7.27 1.19 5.52
C TRP A 122 8.73 1.66 5.50
N THR A 123 9.19 2.31 6.55
CA THR A 123 10.56 2.83 6.58
C THR A 123 11.30 2.53 7.87
N SER A 124 12.62 2.63 7.82
CA SER A 124 13.50 2.53 8.98
C SER A 124 13.53 3.79 9.84
N MET A 125 12.78 4.85 9.50
CA MET A 125 12.85 6.15 10.17
C MET A 125 14.31 6.65 10.32
N ASN A 126 15.06 6.67 9.21
CA ASN A 126 16.50 6.97 9.21
C ASN A 126 17.29 6.08 10.19
N ARG A 127 17.01 4.76 10.19
CA ARG A 127 17.60 3.76 11.09
C ARG A 127 17.26 4.02 12.57
N GLY A 128 16.05 4.45 12.82
CA GLY A 128 15.54 4.67 14.18
C GLY A 128 15.98 6.00 14.79
N ASP A 129 16.22 7.01 13.97
CA ASP A 129 16.57 8.35 14.45
C ASP A 129 15.39 9.00 15.19
N ASP A 130 15.63 9.39 16.45
CA ASP A 130 14.59 9.94 17.32
C ASP A 130 14.02 11.27 16.81
N MET A 131 14.84 12.10 16.16
CA MET A 131 14.38 13.36 15.58
C MET A 131 13.48 13.11 14.36
N THR A 132 13.81 12.13 13.53
CA THR A 132 12.97 11.67 12.43
C THR A 132 11.62 11.17 12.95
N ARG A 133 11.61 10.30 13.95
CA ARG A 133 10.37 9.79 14.57
C ARG A 133 9.51 10.91 15.13
N TRP A 134 10.12 11.85 15.86
CA TRP A 134 9.38 12.99 16.43
C TRP A 134 8.81 13.89 15.35
N HIS A 135 9.61 14.23 14.33
CA HIS A 135 9.20 15.10 13.24
C HIS A 135 8.05 14.48 12.41
N THR A 136 8.21 13.23 11.99
CA THR A 136 7.21 12.50 11.21
C THR A 136 5.92 12.31 12.00
N LYS A 137 6.01 11.92 13.29
CA LYS A 137 4.84 11.77 14.16
C LYS A 137 4.02 13.04 14.30
N SER A 138 4.69 14.19 14.36
CA SER A 138 4.02 15.50 14.51
C SER A 138 3.44 16.03 13.20
N SER A 139 4.03 15.65 12.05
CA SER A 139 3.72 16.23 10.74
C SER A 139 2.80 15.35 9.89
N MET A 140 2.93 14.01 9.94
CA MET A 140 2.19 13.10 9.07
C MET A 140 0.80 12.74 9.61
N ASN A 141 -0.15 12.63 8.69
CA ASN A 141 -1.51 12.21 9.02
C ASN A 141 -1.59 10.75 9.46
N ASP A 142 -0.70 9.88 8.99
CA ASP A 142 -0.62 8.47 9.36
C ASP A 142 -0.75 8.27 10.87
N PHE A 143 0.01 9.04 11.63
CA PHE A 143 0.05 8.94 13.10
C PHE A 143 -1.11 9.65 13.81
N ARG A 144 -1.96 10.35 13.05
CA ARG A 144 -3.17 11.03 13.55
C ARG A 144 -4.45 10.26 13.26
N VAL A 145 -4.54 9.67 12.04
CA VAL A 145 -5.80 9.09 11.55
C VAL A 145 -5.82 7.56 11.57
N ILE A 146 -4.67 6.89 11.52
CA ILE A 146 -4.59 5.42 11.62
C ILE A 146 -4.64 4.99 13.08
N THR A 147 -5.50 4.02 13.38
CA THR A 147 -5.60 3.41 14.71
C THR A 147 -4.87 2.07 14.70
N ASN A 148 -4.11 1.77 15.73
CA ASN A 148 -3.49 0.47 15.93
C ASN A 148 -3.98 -0.18 17.22
N HIS A 149 -4.32 -1.45 17.15
CA HIS A 149 -4.70 -2.22 18.33
C HIS A 149 -3.47 -2.89 18.92
N TYR A 150 -2.92 -2.31 19.96
CA TYR A 150 -1.90 -2.99 20.73
C TYR A 150 -2.55 -3.93 21.73
N VAL A 151 -2.09 -5.19 21.76
CA VAL A 151 -2.75 -6.34 22.40
C VAL A 151 -2.86 -6.24 23.94
N GLU A 152 -2.17 -5.32 24.59
CA GLU A 152 -2.30 -5.14 26.02
C GLU A 152 -3.50 -4.27 26.38
N LYS A 153 -4.53 -4.93 26.92
CA LYS A 153 -5.66 -4.29 27.65
C LYS A 153 -6.79 -3.68 26.82
N GLY A 154 -6.97 -4.02 25.53
CA GLY A 154 -8.13 -3.54 24.76
C GLY A 154 -8.14 -2.02 24.49
N LEU A 155 -7.01 -1.36 24.63
CA LEU A 155 -6.86 0.04 24.34
C LEU A 155 -6.47 0.25 22.88
N TYR A 156 -7.18 1.14 22.20
CA TYR A 156 -6.83 1.59 20.85
C TYR A 156 -5.80 2.71 20.98
N HIS A 157 -4.65 2.51 20.33
CA HIS A 157 -3.63 3.55 20.21
C HIS A 157 -3.56 4.03 18.76
N LYS A 158 -3.07 5.23 18.55
CA LYS A 158 -2.68 5.67 17.22
C LYS A 158 -1.47 4.89 16.75
N LEU A 159 -1.35 4.75 15.43
CA LEU A 159 -0.13 4.24 14.81
C LEU A 159 1.07 5.08 15.29
N SER A 160 2.23 4.47 15.39
CA SER A 160 3.44 5.18 15.79
C SER A 160 4.61 4.88 14.84
N PRO A 161 5.60 5.79 14.73
CA PRO A 161 6.81 5.55 13.93
C PRO A 161 7.57 4.29 14.35
N GLU A 162 7.64 4.01 15.65
CA GLU A 162 8.30 2.83 16.19
C GLU A 162 7.61 1.52 15.72
N TYR A 163 6.28 1.56 15.60
CA TYR A 163 5.53 0.40 15.11
C TYR A 163 5.72 0.20 13.60
N THR A 164 5.70 1.28 12.80
CA THR A 164 5.97 1.17 11.35
C THR A 164 7.40 0.70 11.08
N GLU A 165 8.36 1.12 11.87
CA GLU A 165 9.74 0.63 11.83
C GLU A 165 9.85 -0.87 12.19
N PHE A 166 9.07 -1.33 13.18
CA PHE A 166 8.97 -2.76 13.49
C PHE A 166 8.41 -3.56 12.30
N VAL A 167 7.35 -3.05 11.64
CA VAL A 167 6.78 -3.68 10.44
C VAL A 167 7.79 -3.68 9.30
N HIS A 168 8.53 -2.58 9.10
CA HIS A 168 9.61 -2.49 8.11
C HIS A 168 10.64 -3.61 8.28
N ARG A 169 11.14 -3.81 9.49
CA ARG A 169 12.11 -4.90 9.77
C ARG A 169 11.54 -6.27 9.43
N LYS A 170 10.28 -6.55 9.80
CA LYS A 170 9.62 -7.81 9.46
C LYS A 170 9.48 -8.01 7.95
N THR A 171 9.12 -6.96 7.22
CA THR A 171 9.01 -7.01 5.76
C THR A 171 10.36 -7.30 5.12
N LEU A 172 11.44 -6.67 5.59
CA LEU A 172 12.80 -6.94 5.12
C LEU A 172 13.24 -8.38 5.40
N ASP A 173 12.96 -8.90 6.59
CA ASP A 173 13.30 -10.28 6.94
C ASP A 173 12.56 -11.27 6.01
N TYR A 174 11.29 -11.00 5.71
CA TYR A 174 10.51 -11.76 4.75
C TYR A 174 11.13 -11.69 3.34
N PHE A 175 11.44 -10.51 2.84
CA PHE A 175 12.05 -10.34 1.52
C PHE A 175 13.37 -11.09 1.39
N LYS A 176 14.26 -10.97 2.39
CA LYS A 176 15.53 -11.71 2.43
C LYS A 176 15.30 -13.21 2.40
N HIS A 177 14.37 -13.71 3.22
CA HIS A 177 14.03 -15.13 3.25
C HIS A 177 13.59 -15.64 1.87
N VAL A 178 12.68 -14.91 1.19
CA VAL A 178 12.19 -15.32 -0.12
C VAL A 178 13.28 -15.25 -1.19
N LEU A 179 14.10 -14.19 -1.20
CA LEU A 179 15.21 -14.06 -2.13
C LEU A 179 16.24 -15.18 -1.97
N ASP A 180 16.56 -15.55 -0.72
CA ASP A 180 17.50 -16.63 -0.44
C ASP A 180 17.02 -18.00 -0.98
N HIS A 181 15.69 -18.22 -1.00
CA HIS A 181 15.09 -19.46 -1.52
C HIS A 181 14.81 -19.45 -3.03
N ASN A 182 15.04 -18.32 -3.70
CA ASN A 182 14.77 -18.16 -5.14
C ASN A 182 15.98 -17.55 -5.89
N ARG A 183 17.19 -17.90 -5.49
CA ARG A 183 18.44 -17.36 -6.07
C ARG A 183 18.64 -17.68 -7.54
N ASP A 184 18.00 -18.74 -8.02
CA ASP A 184 18.00 -19.22 -9.39
C ASP A 184 16.91 -18.58 -10.27
N LYS A 185 16.05 -17.75 -9.67
CA LYS A 185 14.90 -17.13 -10.36
C LYS A 185 15.04 -15.62 -10.46
N THR A 186 14.33 -15.05 -11.43
CA THR A 186 14.12 -13.61 -11.47
C THR A 186 13.12 -13.21 -10.40
N CYS A 187 13.53 -12.36 -9.48
CA CYS A 187 12.67 -11.82 -8.44
C CYS A 187 12.38 -10.34 -8.67
N VAL A 188 11.13 -9.94 -8.51
CA VAL A 188 10.68 -8.54 -8.54
C VAL A 188 10.08 -8.20 -7.18
N ILE A 189 10.68 -7.23 -6.49
CA ILE A 189 10.15 -6.72 -5.23
C ILE A 189 9.23 -5.55 -5.53
N VAL A 190 8.01 -5.61 -4.97
CA VAL A 190 6.98 -4.57 -5.12
C VAL A 190 6.75 -3.93 -3.75
N THR A 191 7.00 -2.63 -3.66
CA THR A 191 6.81 -1.87 -2.42
C THR A 191 6.08 -0.56 -2.67
N HIS A 192 5.45 -0.01 -1.64
CA HIS A 192 4.92 1.35 -1.68
C HIS A 192 6.00 2.37 -1.28
N HIS A 193 6.56 2.24 -0.06
CA HIS A 193 7.66 3.11 0.34
C HIS A 193 8.93 2.80 -0.46
N ALA A 194 9.68 3.85 -0.80
CA ALA A 194 10.84 3.73 -1.67
C ALA A 194 12.01 2.98 -0.97
N PRO A 195 12.65 2.02 -1.67
CA PRO A 195 13.78 1.27 -1.11
C PRO A 195 15.13 2.01 -1.25
N SER A 196 15.13 3.25 -1.73
CA SER A 196 16.34 4.03 -1.98
C SER A 196 16.06 5.53 -2.02
N SER A 197 17.04 6.32 -1.58
CA SER A 197 17.06 7.78 -1.68
C SER A 197 17.06 8.33 -3.12
N VAL A 198 17.36 7.49 -4.10
CA VAL A 198 17.34 7.86 -5.53
C VAL A 198 15.95 8.34 -5.98
N SER A 199 14.89 7.87 -5.33
CA SER A 199 13.50 8.26 -5.64
C SER A 199 13.13 9.66 -5.13
N ILE A 200 13.96 10.30 -4.29
CA ILE A 200 13.65 11.62 -3.74
C ILE A 200 13.88 12.68 -4.80
N ALA A 201 12.83 13.46 -5.07
CA ALA A 201 12.96 14.61 -5.98
C ALA A 201 13.94 15.65 -5.42
N GLU A 202 14.68 16.32 -6.30
CA GLU A 202 15.79 17.22 -5.95
C GLU A 202 15.40 18.29 -4.91
N HIS A 203 14.21 18.87 -5.07
CA HIS A 203 13.73 19.93 -4.19
C HIS A 203 13.38 19.47 -2.76
N TYR A 204 13.22 18.14 -2.52
CA TYR A 204 12.98 17.58 -1.19
C TYR A 204 14.24 17.02 -0.52
N LYS A 205 15.37 16.92 -1.21
CA LYS A 205 16.61 16.31 -0.66
C LYS A 205 17.12 16.95 0.61
N HIS A 206 16.79 18.22 0.85
CA HIS A 206 17.20 18.94 2.05
C HIS A 206 16.37 18.59 3.29
N ASP A 207 15.21 17.98 3.15
CA ASP A 207 14.32 17.63 4.28
C ASP A 207 14.61 16.23 4.81
N HIS A 208 15.76 16.11 5.45
CA HIS A 208 16.28 14.83 5.95
C HIS A 208 15.28 14.09 6.85
N TYR A 209 14.63 14.81 7.76
CA TYR A 209 13.72 14.16 8.74
C TYR A 209 12.42 13.68 8.08
N MET A 210 11.79 14.48 7.23
CA MET A 210 10.59 14.05 6.52
C MET A 210 10.89 12.92 5.54
N ASN A 211 12.00 13.01 4.82
CA ASN A 211 12.39 11.97 3.87
C ASN A 211 12.52 10.59 4.52
N GLY A 212 12.90 10.52 5.80
CA GLY A 212 12.96 9.28 6.55
C GLY A 212 11.61 8.55 6.71
N ALA A 213 10.48 9.21 6.40
CA ALA A 213 9.16 8.59 6.37
C ALA A 213 8.80 7.99 5.00
N TYR A 214 9.49 8.34 3.94
CA TYR A 214 9.16 7.95 2.57
C TYR A 214 10.10 6.91 1.97
N TYR A 215 11.33 6.80 2.47
CA TYR A 215 12.30 5.84 1.95
C TYR A 215 13.18 5.20 3.03
N SER A 216 13.85 4.13 2.63
CA SER A 216 14.98 3.54 3.36
C SER A 216 16.02 3.08 2.35
N ASP A 217 17.31 3.40 2.55
CA ASP A 217 18.36 2.83 1.73
C ASP A 217 18.65 1.39 2.19
N LEU A 218 18.36 0.42 1.31
CA LEU A 218 18.45 -1.02 1.53
C LEU A 218 19.73 -1.63 0.93
#